data_8d116a1d7d0e53d7222a1b6922ccdbcc
#
_entry.id   8d116a1d7d0e53d7222a1b6922ccdbcc
#
_cell.length_a   1.000
_cell.length_b   1.000
_cell.length_c   1.000
_cell.angle_alpha   90.00
_cell.angle_beta   90.00
_cell.angle_gamma   90.00
#
_symmetry.space_group_name_H-M   'P 1'
#
loop_
_entity.id
_entity.type
_entity.pdbx_description
1 polymer ?
#
loop_
_entity_poly.entity_id
_entity_poly.type
_entity_poly.pdbx_seq_one_letter_code
_entity_poly.pdbx_strand_id
1 'polypeptide(L)'
;MITASRVLLAPRVDVWAIVAEPYHLPDWWSAYTGVEPDRRGLAEGARWTVLRSRTPGFLRKPRGKGQIVIRRVSTAEELAWLDLAQTIEAGIRLEDEGRGTRVTAFVDGPFWRLFAEGARGLPRIAVARLYDLCQTASSL
;
A
#
# COMPACT_ATOMS: atom_id res chain seq x y z
N MET A 1 8.88 9.02 -9.70
CA MET A 1 7.63 8.42 -9.17
C MET A 1 7.09 7.40 -10.15
N ILE A 2 6.73 6.24 -9.66
CA ILE A 2 6.09 5.18 -10.45
C ILE A 2 4.66 5.05 -9.97
N THR A 3 3.70 5.08 -10.89
CA THR A 3 2.28 4.99 -10.56
C THR A 3 1.61 3.90 -11.38
N ALA A 4 0.50 3.40 -10.85
CA ALA A 4 -0.43 2.55 -11.57
C ALA A 4 -1.84 2.90 -11.14
N SER A 5 -2.77 2.88 -12.07
CA SER A 5 -4.16 3.23 -11.80
C SER A 5 -5.10 2.14 -12.32
N ARG A 6 -6.23 2.00 -11.64
CA ARG A 6 -7.31 1.11 -12.08
C ARG A 6 -8.64 1.65 -11.58
N VAL A 7 -9.69 1.47 -12.37
CA VAL A 7 -11.04 1.81 -11.94
C VAL A 7 -11.69 0.59 -11.29
N LEU A 8 -12.14 0.78 -10.05
CA LEU A 8 -12.89 -0.21 -9.30
C LEU A 8 -14.38 0.14 -9.36
N LEU A 9 -15.23 -0.87 -9.35
CA LEU A 9 -16.68 -0.65 -9.40
C LEU A 9 -17.28 -0.24 -8.05
N ALA A 10 -16.51 -0.31 -6.98
CA ALA A 10 -16.95 0.06 -5.64
C ALA A 10 -16.86 1.58 -5.40
N PRO A 11 -17.79 2.16 -4.62
CA PRO A 11 -17.67 3.57 -4.19
C PRO A 11 -16.44 3.81 -3.33
N ARG A 12 -15.98 5.07 -3.29
CA ARG A 12 -14.77 5.44 -2.52
C ARG A 12 -14.83 5.02 -1.06
N VAL A 13 -15.97 5.14 -0.42
CA VAL A 13 -16.11 4.76 1.00
C VAL A 13 -15.86 3.27 1.21
N ASP A 14 -16.26 2.43 0.27
CA ASP A 14 -16.06 0.99 0.38
C ASP A 14 -14.61 0.60 0.12
N VAL A 15 -13.96 1.24 -0.85
CA VAL A 15 -12.53 1.06 -1.10
C VAL A 15 -11.73 1.54 0.11
N TRP A 16 -12.10 2.69 0.66
CA TRP A 16 -11.44 3.25 1.83
C TRP A 16 -11.56 2.35 3.06
N ALA A 17 -12.68 1.67 3.23
CA ALA A 17 -12.84 0.74 4.34
C ALA A 17 -11.78 -0.38 4.33
N ILE A 18 -11.34 -0.80 3.15
CA ILE A 18 -10.26 -1.78 3.02
C ILE A 18 -8.89 -1.11 3.25
N VAL A 19 -8.65 0.02 2.60
CA VAL A 19 -7.37 0.73 2.65
C VAL A 19 -7.07 1.27 4.05
N ALA A 20 -8.09 1.76 4.74
CA ALA A 20 -7.96 2.39 6.05
C ALA A 20 -7.72 1.40 7.19
N GLU A 21 -8.04 0.13 7.00
CA GLU A 21 -7.77 -0.88 8.02
C GLU A 21 -6.29 -1.28 7.99
N PRO A 22 -5.50 -0.96 9.03
CA PRO A 22 -4.05 -1.24 9.01
C PRO A 22 -3.70 -2.70 8.73
N TYR A 23 -4.47 -3.64 9.29
CA TYR A 23 -4.20 -5.06 9.12
C TYR A 23 -4.44 -5.57 7.71
N HIS A 24 -5.12 -4.81 6.86
CA HIS A 24 -5.31 -5.15 5.44
C HIS A 24 -4.12 -4.75 4.56
N LEU A 25 -3.18 -3.96 5.06
CA LEU A 25 -2.06 -3.48 4.25
C LEU A 25 -1.33 -4.62 3.52
N PRO A 26 -0.99 -5.75 4.17
CA PRO A 26 -0.34 -6.85 3.46
C PRO A 26 -1.23 -7.52 2.39
N ASP A 27 -2.54 -7.34 2.47
CA ASP A 27 -3.46 -7.94 1.51
C ASP A 27 -3.40 -7.26 0.15
N TRP A 28 -3.09 -5.98 0.12
CA TRP A 28 -3.02 -5.23 -1.14
C TRP A 28 -1.64 -4.65 -1.46
N TRP A 29 -0.75 -4.50 -0.49
CA TRP A 29 0.62 -4.05 -0.72
C TRP A 29 1.60 -5.22 -0.56
N SER A 30 2.08 -5.74 -1.68
CA SER A 30 2.78 -7.04 -1.73
C SER A 30 4.18 -7.04 -1.12
N ALA A 31 4.76 -5.87 -0.86
CA ALA A 31 6.06 -5.79 -0.22
C ALA A 31 6.03 -6.27 1.24
N TYR A 32 4.85 -6.25 1.87
CA TYR A 32 4.69 -6.62 3.27
C TYR A 32 3.90 -7.91 3.41
N THR A 33 4.34 -8.77 4.33
CA THR A 33 3.66 -10.02 4.66
C THR A 33 2.93 -9.95 6.00
N GLY A 34 3.16 -8.89 6.75
CA GLY A 34 2.50 -8.64 8.02
C GLY A 34 2.67 -7.20 8.44
N VAL A 35 1.80 -6.74 9.31
CA VAL A 35 1.82 -5.39 9.85
C VAL A 35 1.36 -5.40 11.29
N GLU A 36 2.00 -4.57 12.09
CA GLU A 36 1.58 -4.31 13.47
C GLU A 36 1.53 -2.80 13.67
N PRO A 37 0.32 -2.21 13.65
CA PRO A 37 0.16 -0.78 13.86
C PRO A 37 0.44 -0.42 15.31
N ASP A 38 0.83 0.83 15.54
CA ASP A 38 0.97 1.36 16.88
C ASP A 38 -0.38 1.86 17.44
N ARG A 39 -0.35 2.46 18.65
CA ARG A 39 -1.56 2.94 19.32
C ARG A 39 -2.30 4.04 18.56
N ARG A 40 -1.61 4.76 17.69
CA ARG A 40 -2.21 5.83 16.88
C ARG A 40 -3.03 5.29 15.71
N GLY A 41 -2.75 4.03 15.31
CA GLY A 41 -3.45 3.42 14.19
C GLY A 41 -3.23 4.18 12.89
N LEU A 42 -4.32 4.57 12.23
CA LEU A 42 -4.28 5.30 10.97
C LEU A 42 -4.27 6.81 11.25
N ALA A 43 -3.11 7.34 11.58
CA ALA A 43 -2.92 8.76 11.88
C ALA A 43 -1.55 9.20 11.37
N GLU A 44 -1.45 10.46 10.96
CA GLU A 44 -0.17 11.04 10.55
C GLU A 44 0.85 10.96 11.69
N GLY A 45 2.05 10.54 11.37
CA GLY A 45 3.13 10.34 12.33
C GLY A 45 3.12 8.99 13.02
N ALA A 46 2.07 8.18 12.85
CA ALA A 46 2.04 6.82 13.40
C ALA A 46 3.17 5.98 12.82
N ARG A 47 3.71 5.09 13.62
CA ARG A 47 4.77 4.16 13.21
C ARG A 47 4.24 2.74 13.28
N TRP A 48 4.25 2.07 12.14
CA TRP A 48 3.82 0.67 12.06
C TRP A 48 5.04 -0.21 11.80
N THR A 49 5.09 -1.33 12.50
CA THR A 49 6.08 -2.37 12.21
C THR A 49 5.57 -3.23 11.07
N VAL A 50 6.40 -3.44 10.06
CA VAL A 50 6.05 -4.28 8.91
C VAL A 50 7.02 -5.43 8.78
N LEU A 51 6.49 -6.57 8.34
CA LEU A 51 7.27 -7.74 7.97
C LEU A 51 7.39 -7.76 6.45
N ARG A 52 8.60 -7.92 5.95
CA ARG A 52 8.85 -7.91 4.51
C ARG A 52 8.82 -9.30 3.94
N SER A 53 8.48 -9.38 2.65
CA SER A 53 8.60 -10.59 1.87
C SER A 53 10.05 -11.07 1.86
N ARG A 54 10.23 -12.39 1.89
CA ARG A 54 11.57 -12.98 1.69
C ARG A 54 12.08 -12.62 0.31
N THR A 55 13.32 -12.13 0.23
CA THR A 55 14.06 -12.16 -1.02
C THR A 55 14.34 -13.62 -1.39
N PRO A 56 14.11 -14.00 -2.66
CA PRO A 56 14.26 -15.42 -3.04
C PRO A 56 15.70 -15.93 -2.86
N GLY A 57 15.79 -17.13 -2.35
CA GLY A 57 16.90 -18.03 -2.56
C GLY A 57 18.18 -17.68 -1.84
N PHE A 58 19.18 -17.37 -2.60
CA PHE A 58 20.58 -17.28 -2.20
C PHE A 58 20.99 -15.97 -1.54
N LEU A 59 20.13 -14.97 -1.54
CA LEU A 59 20.40 -13.67 -0.92
C LEU A 59 19.96 -13.60 0.55
N ARG A 60 20.00 -14.67 1.24
CA ARG A 60 19.70 -14.86 2.68
C ARG A 60 19.69 -13.60 3.54
N LYS A 61 18.82 -12.67 3.22
CA LYS A 61 18.52 -11.60 4.15
C LYS A 61 17.49 -12.16 5.14
N PRO A 62 17.75 -12.05 6.45
CA PRO A 62 16.76 -12.45 7.44
C PRO A 62 15.46 -11.69 7.16
N ARG A 63 14.32 -12.28 7.51
CA ARG A 63 13.02 -11.63 7.47
C ARG A 63 13.18 -10.23 8.06
N GLY A 64 13.21 -9.21 7.20
CA GLY A 64 13.38 -7.87 7.65
C GLY A 64 12.13 -7.38 8.34
N LYS A 65 12.21 -7.14 9.63
CA LYS A 65 11.31 -6.23 10.28
C LYS A 65 11.74 -4.84 9.87
N GLY A 66 10.78 -4.02 9.45
CA GLY A 66 11.00 -2.63 9.15
C GLY A 66 9.95 -1.77 9.81
N GLN A 67 10.12 -0.49 9.74
CA GLN A 67 9.10 0.46 10.19
C GLN A 67 8.69 1.36 9.05
N ILE A 68 7.41 1.67 9.01
CA ILE A 68 6.86 2.71 8.15
C ILE A 68 6.29 3.82 9.02
N VAL A 69 6.36 5.05 8.51
CA VAL A 69 5.76 6.22 9.15
C VAL A 69 4.63 6.68 8.27
N ILE A 70 3.44 6.81 8.85
CA ILE A 70 2.28 7.33 8.12
C ILE A 70 2.49 8.83 7.89
N ARG A 71 2.53 9.23 6.64
CA ARG A 71 2.84 10.60 6.21
C ARG A 71 1.61 11.44 5.96
N ARG A 72 0.65 10.88 5.23
CA ARG A 72 -0.58 11.60 4.86
C ARG A 72 -1.76 10.66 5.00
N VAL A 73 -2.80 11.15 5.62
CA VAL A 73 -4.09 10.48 5.71
C VAL A 73 -5.17 11.51 5.41
N SER A 74 -5.91 11.28 4.35
CA SER A 74 -7.10 12.07 4.03
C SER A 74 -8.23 11.09 3.74
N THR A 75 -9.27 11.12 4.58
CA THR A 75 -10.35 10.14 4.56
C THR A 75 -10.96 10.00 3.17
N ALA A 76 -11.00 8.77 2.67
CA ALA A 76 -11.50 8.40 1.35
C ALA A 76 -10.76 9.05 0.17
N GLU A 77 -9.60 9.66 0.39
CA GLU A 77 -8.83 10.35 -0.65
C GLU A 77 -7.41 9.87 -0.77
N GLU A 78 -6.67 9.75 0.33
CA GLU A 78 -5.24 9.41 0.24
C GLU A 78 -4.73 8.75 1.53
N LEU A 79 -3.86 7.77 1.34
CA LEU A 79 -3.00 7.22 2.37
C LEU A 79 -1.58 7.13 1.80
N ALA A 80 -0.61 7.71 2.51
CA ALA A 80 0.79 7.63 2.12
C ALA A 80 1.67 7.37 3.34
N TRP A 81 2.73 6.62 3.13
CA TRP A 81 3.70 6.29 4.17
C TRP A 81 5.13 6.35 3.63
N LEU A 82 6.07 6.49 4.56
CA LEU A 82 7.49 6.39 4.26
C LEU A 82 8.03 5.08 4.84
N ASP A 83 8.61 4.25 4.02
CA ASP A 83 9.34 3.08 4.44
C ASP A 83 10.74 3.51 4.89
N LEU A 84 11.01 3.43 6.20
CA LEU A 84 12.24 3.97 6.77
C LEU A 84 13.48 3.18 6.35
N ALA A 85 13.37 1.87 6.18
CA ALA A 85 14.50 1.04 5.79
C ALA A 85 14.93 1.29 4.33
N GLN A 86 13.97 1.51 3.45
CA GLN A 86 14.23 1.72 2.02
C GLN A 86 14.27 3.18 1.61
N THR A 87 13.81 4.07 2.47
CA THR A 87 13.68 5.50 2.18
C THR A 87 12.82 5.72 0.92
N ILE A 88 11.76 4.96 0.80
CA ILE A 88 10.80 5.02 -0.29
C ILE A 88 9.45 5.44 0.27
N GLU A 89 8.84 6.46 -0.32
CA GLU A 89 7.46 6.83 -0.04
C GLU A 89 6.55 6.01 -0.94
N ALA A 90 5.45 5.55 -0.38
CA ALA A 90 4.44 4.79 -1.10
C ALA A 90 3.06 5.21 -0.66
N GLY A 91 2.07 4.91 -1.44
CA GLY A 91 0.72 5.23 -1.05
C GLY A 91 -0.31 4.97 -2.12
N ILE A 92 -1.51 5.44 -1.83
CA ILE A 92 -2.67 5.24 -2.67
C ILE A 92 -3.55 6.48 -2.63
N ARG A 93 -4.11 6.83 -3.78
CA ARG A 93 -5.08 7.92 -3.93
C ARG A 93 -6.37 7.37 -4.51
N LEU A 94 -7.47 7.91 -4.03
CA LEU A 94 -8.80 7.54 -4.47
C LEU A 94 -9.52 8.76 -5.04
N GLU A 95 -10.12 8.59 -6.22
CA GLU A 95 -10.93 9.63 -6.87
C GLU A 95 -12.22 9.00 -7.37
N ASP A 96 -13.31 9.76 -7.32
CA ASP A 96 -14.56 9.30 -7.92
C ASP A 96 -14.40 9.19 -9.44
N GLU A 97 -14.92 8.11 -10.00
CA GLU A 97 -15.03 7.97 -11.44
C GLU A 97 -16.35 7.28 -11.80
N GLY A 98 -17.28 8.06 -12.28
CA GLY A 98 -18.64 7.56 -12.47
C GLY A 98 -19.24 7.08 -11.16
N ARG A 99 -19.68 5.84 -11.13
CA ARG A 99 -20.20 5.19 -9.91
C ARG A 99 -19.13 4.45 -9.12
N GLY A 100 -17.93 4.38 -9.67
CA GLY A 100 -16.82 3.67 -9.06
C GLY A 100 -15.75 4.60 -8.57
N THR A 101 -14.56 4.03 -8.41
CA THR A 101 -13.40 4.73 -7.87
C THR A 101 -12.18 4.47 -8.75
N ARG A 102 -11.50 5.55 -9.13
CA ARG A 102 -10.16 5.43 -9.71
C ARG A 102 -9.16 5.34 -8.56
N VAL A 103 -8.47 4.24 -8.50
CA VAL A 103 -7.42 3.99 -7.51
C VAL A 103 -6.09 4.18 -8.19
N THR A 104 -5.23 5.03 -7.62
CA THR A 104 -3.85 5.23 -8.10
C THR A 104 -2.89 4.90 -6.99
N ALA A 105 -2.10 3.85 -7.16
CA ALA A 105 -1.02 3.50 -6.27
C ALA A 105 0.29 4.08 -6.77
N PHE A 106 1.19 4.44 -5.87
CA PHE A 106 2.47 5.04 -6.24
C PHE A 106 3.60 4.60 -5.33
N VAL A 107 4.82 4.63 -5.87
CA VAL A 107 6.07 4.62 -5.10
C VAL A 107 6.93 5.78 -5.58
N ASP A 108 7.62 6.42 -4.65
CA ASP A 108 8.49 7.56 -4.94
C ASP A 108 9.79 7.44 -4.15
N GLY A 109 10.89 7.73 -4.82
CA GLY A 109 12.21 7.65 -4.24
C GLY A 109 13.29 7.76 -5.32
N PRO A 110 14.57 7.67 -4.94
CA PRO A 110 15.63 7.65 -5.93
C PRO A 110 15.45 6.49 -6.92
N PHE A 111 15.63 6.77 -8.20
CA PHE A 111 15.40 5.78 -9.27
C PHE A 111 16.15 4.47 -9.03
N TRP A 112 17.42 4.56 -8.62
CA TRP A 112 18.22 3.37 -8.38
C TRP A 112 17.71 2.53 -7.20
N ARG A 113 17.09 3.15 -6.17
CA ARG A 113 16.47 2.43 -5.07
C ARG A 113 15.20 1.73 -5.51
N LEU A 114 14.35 2.39 -6.26
CA LEU A 114 13.13 1.78 -6.79
C LEU A 114 13.46 0.55 -7.63
N PHE A 115 14.55 0.62 -8.40
CA PHE A 115 15.00 -0.49 -9.22
C PHE A 115 15.59 -1.63 -8.38
N ALA A 116 16.52 -1.30 -7.46
CA ALA A 116 17.22 -2.30 -6.65
C ALA A 116 16.31 -3.05 -5.69
N GLU A 117 15.29 -2.40 -5.16
CA GLU A 117 14.37 -2.98 -4.17
C GLU A 117 13.17 -3.69 -4.82
N GLY A 118 13.10 -3.75 -6.14
CA GLY A 118 11.97 -4.36 -6.84
C GLY A 118 10.66 -3.60 -6.67
N ALA A 119 10.72 -2.32 -6.34
CA ALA A 119 9.55 -1.52 -6.02
C ALA A 119 8.71 -1.14 -7.25
N ARG A 120 9.27 -1.27 -8.45
CA ARG A 120 8.63 -0.82 -9.70
C ARG A 120 7.30 -1.49 -9.99
N GLY A 121 7.14 -2.75 -9.60
CA GLY A 121 5.92 -3.50 -9.82
C GLY A 121 4.87 -3.36 -8.72
N LEU A 122 5.21 -2.75 -7.58
CA LEU A 122 4.33 -2.69 -6.41
C LEU A 122 3.02 -1.94 -6.67
N PRO A 123 3.03 -0.75 -7.32
CA PRO A 123 1.77 -0.06 -7.58
C PRO A 123 0.81 -0.85 -8.46
N ARG A 124 1.30 -1.50 -9.47
CA ARG A 124 0.49 -2.32 -10.39
C ARG A 124 -0.14 -3.51 -9.67
N ILE A 125 0.62 -4.18 -8.82
CA ILE A 125 0.11 -5.30 -8.02
C ILE A 125 -0.93 -4.81 -7.02
N ALA A 126 -0.69 -3.66 -6.38
CA ALA A 126 -1.60 -3.09 -5.40
C ALA A 126 -2.98 -2.81 -5.98
N VAL A 127 -3.06 -2.15 -7.13
CA VAL A 127 -4.36 -1.83 -7.75
C VAL A 127 -5.07 -3.09 -8.24
N ALA A 128 -4.33 -4.09 -8.69
CA ALA A 128 -4.91 -5.37 -9.08
C ALA A 128 -5.50 -6.12 -7.88
N ARG A 129 -4.80 -6.15 -6.77
CA ARG A 129 -5.29 -6.80 -5.54
C ARG A 129 -6.49 -6.08 -4.96
N LEU A 130 -6.49 -4.76 -4.95
CA LEU A 130 -7.65 -3.97 -4.49
C LEU A 130 -8.88 -4.23 -5.37
N TYR A 131 -8.68 -4.34 -6.67
CA TYR A 131 -9.77 -4.72 -7.56
C TYR A 131 -10.39 -6.07 -7.15
N ASP A 132 -9.56 -7.08 -6.93
CA ASP A 132 -10.02 -8.41 -6.54
C ASP A 132 -10.72 -8.39 -5.16
N LEU A 133 -10.16 -7.68 -4.19
CA LEU A 133 -10.75 -7.56 -2.85
C LEU A 133 -12.11 -6.88 -2.90
N CYS A 134 -12.25 -5.82 -3.68
CA CYS A 134 -13.51 -5.11 -3.83
C CYS A 134 -14.57 -5.94 -4.54
N GLN A 135 -14.19 -6.73 -5.53
CA GLN A 135 -15.12 -7.65 -6.19
C GLN A 135 -15.65 -8.72 -5.23
N THR A 136 -14.76 -9.30 -4.44
CA THR A 136 -15.16 -10.32 -3.45
C THR A 136 -16.12 -9.74 -2.42
N ALA A 137 -15.86 -8.53 -1.94
CA ALA A 137 -16.73 -7.84 -0.99
C ALA A 137 -18.11 -7.54 -1.58
N SER A 138 -18.18 -7.15 -2.85
CA SER A 138 -19.45 -6.80 -3.50
C SER A 138 -20.28 -8.01 -3.92
N SER A 139 -19.70 -9.20 -3.97
CA SER A 139 -20.41 -10.43 -4.30
C SER A 139 -21.00 -11.14 -3.07
N LEU A 140 -20.74 -10.62 -1.90
CA LEU A 140 -21.35 -11.09 -0.67
C LEU A 140 -22.65 -10.34 -0.40
#